data_7ed61edd2bd5768fa538b2cede997488
#
_entry.id   7ed61edd2bd5768fa538b2cede997488
#
_cell.length_a   1.000
_cell.length_b   1.000
_cell.length_c   1.000
_cell.angle_alpha   90.00
_cell.angle_beta   90.00
_cell.angle_gamma   90.00
#
_symmetry.space_group_name_H-M   'P 1'
#
loop_
_entity.id
_entity.type
_entity.pdbx_description
1 polymer ?
#
loop_
_entity_poly.entity_id
_entity_poly.type
_entity_poly.pdbx_seq_one_letter_code
_entity_poly.pdbx_strand_id
1 'polypeptide(L)'
;FNRAYKGKYHIDVDWVMETEEEYRKNLKRMNVTDELPAIITDLRMLPSFYQMMIKKGRIEDLTPYINEDQEWKDMIEPSVMESVREEDGKIYLGPVSTAAFACSGVFWNREVFEQAGISRFPETWEEFWKCCEKLKAAGITPLALHTEGTAWAPMLLATAEVAGSEEGAACMKQLYPDTYQNEPGLKIAGTLKKLFQLT
;
A
#
# COMPACT_ATOMS: atom_id res chain seq x y z
N PHE A 1 -3.75 8.90 -26.76
CA PHE A 1 -2.75 9.96 -26.71
C PHE A 1 -2.19 10.25 -28.11
N ASN A 2 -1.47 9.32 -28.74
CA ASN A 2 -0.76 9.54 -30.02
C ASN A 2 -1.63 10.08 -31.16
N ARG A 3 -2.90 9.67 -31.22
CA ARG A 3 -3.87 10.17 -32.23
C ARG A 3 -4.27 11.62 -31.94
N ALA A 4 -4.51 11.96 -30.67
CA ALA A 4 -4.94 13.30 -30.28
C ALA A 4 -3.81 14.33 -30.41
N TYR A 5 -2.57 13.91 -30.16
CA TYR A 5 -1.38 14.79 -30.16
C TYR A 5 -0.47 14.59 -31.37
N LYS A 6 -1.00 14.03 -32.47
CA LYS A 6 -0.26 13.74 -33.68
C LYS A 6 0.54 15.01 -34.19
N GLY A 7 1.84 14.80 -34.35
CA GLY A 7 2.76 15.87 -34.80
C GLY A 7 3.27 16.81 -33.72
N LYS A 8 2.82 16.63 -32.45
CA LYS A 8 3.35 17.35 -31.28
C LYS A 8 4.10 16.42 -30.36
N TYR A 9 3.46 15.32 -29.98
CA TYR A 9 4.00 14.33 -29.04
C TYR A 9 3.70 12.93 -29.54
N HIS A 10 4.58 11.99 -29.24
CA HIS A 10 4.42 10.58 -29.49
C HIS A 10 4.89 9.78 -28.28
N ILE A 11 4.13 8.77 -27.87
CA ILE A 11 4.50 7.84 -26.81
C ILE A 11 4.61 6.46 -27.43
N ASP A 12 5.79 5.88 -27.37
CA ASP A 12 6.03 4.46 -27.60
C ASP A 12 5.89 3.72 -26.27
N VAL A 13 5.07 2.68 -26.26
CA VAL A 13 4.81 1.90 -25.06
C VAL A 13 5.60 0.60 -25.12
N ASP A 14 6.48 0.41 -24.19
CA ASP A 14 7.20 -0.84 -24.00
C ASP A 14 6.44 -1.68 -22.95
N TRP A 15 5.93 -2.82 -23.39
CA TRP A 15 5.18 -3.75 -22.57
C TRP A 15 6.12 -4.80 -21.96
N VAL A 16 6.39 -4.67 -20.69
CA VAL A 16 7.27 -5.58 -19.97
C VAL A 16 6.47 -6.73 -19.35
N MET A 17 6.78 -7.97 -19.76
CA MET A 17 6.13 -9.22 -19.33
C MET A 17 7.08 -10.03 -18.44
N GLU A 18 7.69 -9.39 -17.46
CA GLU A 18 8.64 -9.97 -16.51
C GLU A 18 7.98 -10.27 -15.16
N THR A 19 8.60 -11.14 -14.36
CA THR A 19 8.25 -11.27 -12.96
C THR A 19 8.57 -9.97 -12.22
N GLU A 20 7.92 -9.74 -11.08
CA GLU A 20 8.17 -8.53 -10.27
C GLU A 20 9.66 -8.38 -9.88
N GLU A 21 10.33 -9.49 -9.58
CA GLU A 21 11.73 -9.48 -9.21
C GLU A 21 12.65 -9.12 -10.39
N GLU A 22 12.38 -9.68 -11.56
CA GLU A 22 13.13 -9.40 -12.79
C GLU A 22 12.94 -7.94 -13.21
N TYR A 23 11.70 -7.45 -13.17
CA TYR A 23 11.38 -6.06 -13.46
C TYR A 23 12.13 -5.09 -12.53
N ARG A 24 12.16 -5.35 -11.23
CA ARG A 24 12.95 -4.55 -10.28
C ARG A 24 14.45 -4.58 -10.56
N LYS A 25 15.00 -5.73 -10.91
CA LYS A 25 16.41 -5.85 -11.31
C LYS A 25 16.70 -5.05 -12.57
N ASN A 26 15.78 -5.10 -13.52
CA ASN A 26 15.91 -4.39 -14.79
C ASN A 26 15.85 -2.88 -14.60
N LEU A 27 14.90 -2.36 -13.83
CA LEU A 27 14.85 -0.93 -13.48
C LEU A 27 16.14 -0.44 -12.80
N LYS A 28 16.70 -1.23 -11.87
CA LYS A 28 17.97 -0.89 -11.23
C LYS A 28 19.11 -0.82 -12.24
N ARG A 29 19.18 -1.79 -13.17
CA ARG A 29 20.17 -1.80 -14.24
C ARG A 29 20.02 -0.57 -15.12
N MET A 30 18.81 -0.30 -15.62
CA MET A 30 18.52 0.87 -16.48
C MET A 30 18.86 2.20 -15.78
N ASN A 31 18.64 2.29 -14.47
CA ASN A 31 19.05 3.47 -13.71
C ASN A 31 20.57 3.64 -13.66
N VAL A 32 21.34 2.56 -13.60
CA VAL A 32 22.80 2.61 -13.59
C VAL A 32 23.37 2.91 -14.98
N THR A 33 22.74 2.38 -16.03
CA THR A 33 23.18 2.55 -17.43
C THR A 33 22.63 3.82 -18.09
N ASP A 34 21.84 4.60 -17.36
CA ASP A 34 21.19 5.83 -17.87
C ASP A 34 20.18 5.56 -19.01
N GLU A 35 19.51 4.42 -18.94
CA GLU A 35 18.57 3.93 -19.95
C GLU A 35 17.10 3.93 -19.45
N LEU A 36 16.80 4.67 -18.38
CA LEU A 36 15.42 4.73 -17.88
C LEU A 36 14.49 5.36 -18.93
N PRO A 37 13.30 4.81 -19.15
CA PRO A 37 12.31 5.43 -20.01
C PRO A 37 11.82 6.76 -19.41
N ALA A 38 11.32 7.66 -20.28
CA ALA A 38 10.84 8.97 -19.86
C ALA A 38 9.64 8.89 -18.89
N ILE A 39 8.81 7.85 -19.00
CA ILE A 39 7.64 7.63 -18.13
C ILE A 39 7.66 6.18 -17.67
N ILE A 40 7.50 5.97 -16.37
CA ILE A 40 7.38 4.65 -15.74
C ILE A 40 6.04 4.62 -14.99
N THR A 41 5.13 3.73 -15.38
CA THR A 41 3.76 3.68 -14.81
C THR A 41 3.64 2.77 -13.60
N ASP A 42 4.54 1.82 -13.43
CA ASP A 42 4.57 0.93 -12.27
C ASP A 42 6.02 0.78 -11.79
N LEU A 43 6.28 1.39 -10.66
CA LEU A 43 7.64 1.37 -10.12
C LEU A 43 7.94 0.09 -9.36
N ARG A 44 6.96 -0.53 -8.69
CA ARG A 44 7.15 -1.71 -7.80
C ARG A 44 8.46 -1.73 -7.03
N MET A 45 9.04 -0.56 -6.85
CA MET A 45 10.34 -0.38 -6.25
C MET A 45 10.26 -0.41 -4.73
N LEU A 46 11.35 -0.89 -4.13
CA LEU A 46 11.52 -0.73 -2.70
C LEU A 46 11.61 0.78 -2.36
N PRO A 47 11.00 1.21 -1.25
CA PRO A 47 11.02 2.62 -0.84
C PRO A 47 12.41 3.22 -0.80
N SER A 48 13.40 2.49 -0.33
CA SER A 48 14.80 2.94 -0.29
C SER A 48 15.39 3.24 -1.67
N PHE A 49 15.01 2.49 -2.69
CA PHE A 49 15.46 2.74 -4.06
C PHE A 49 14.76 3.97 -4.65
N TYR A 50 13.47 4.13 -4.39
CA TYR A 50 12.70 5.31 -4.79
C TYR A 50 13.29 6.58 -4.17
N GLN A 51 13.53 6.58 -2.85
CA GLN A 51 14.16 7.70 -2.16
C GLN A 51 15.57 8.02 -2.70
N MET A 52 16.34 6.99 -3.05
CA MET A 52 17.64 7.18 -3.70
C MET A 52 17.50 7.86 -5.07
N MET A 53 16.50 7.48 -5.87
CA MET A 53 16.24 8.09 -7.17
C MET A 53 15.86 9.57 -7.04
N ILE A 54 15.02 9.92 -6.06
CA ILE A 54 14.70 11.31 -5.73
C ILE A 54 15.97 12.09 -5.38
N LYS A 55 16.74 11.58 -4.42
CA LYS A 55 18.00 12.24 -3.98
C LYS A 55 19.03 12.42 -5.09
N LYS A 56 19.01 11.56 -6.10
CA LYS A 56 19.91 11.64 -7.27
C LYS A 56 19.33 12.45 -8.43
N GLY A 57 18.13 13.02 -8.28
CA GLY A 57 17.47 13.78 -9.35
C GLY A 57 17.10 12.92 -10.57
N ARG A 58 16.80 11.63 -10.34
CA ARG A 58 16.41 10.70 -11.41
C ARG A 58 14.91 10.69 -11.68
N ILE A 59 14.14 11.29 -10.79
CA ILE A 59 12.69 11.43 -10.90
C ILE A 59 12.38 12.92 -10.83
N GLU A 60 11.53 13.38 -11.73
CA GLU A 60 11.12 14.78 -11.84
C GLU A 60 10.17 15.16 -10.71
N ASP A 61 10.30 16.39 -10.22
CA ASP A 61 9.34 17.02 -9.31
C ASP A 61 8.11 17.44 -10.11
N LEU A 62 7.00 16.76 -9.90
CA LEU A 62 5.74 17.01 -10.60
C LEU A 62 4.91 18.14 -9.98
N THR A 63 5.30 18.65 -8.81
CA THR A 63 4.54 19.66 -8.07
C THR A 63 4.22 20.90 -8.89
N PRO A 64 5.16 21.51 -9.64
CA PRO A 64 4.88 22.66 -10.48
C PRO A 64 3.81 22.35 -11.54
N TYR A 65 3.94 21.23 -12.22
CA TYR A 65 3.04 20.83 -13.31
C TYR A 65 1.62 20.56 -12.80
N ILE A 66 1.48 19.89 -11.66
CA ILE A 66 0.18 19.66 -11.02
C ILE A 66 -0.46 20.97 -10.58
N ASN A 67 0.31 21.92 -10.08
CA ASN A 67 -0.21 23.22 -9.65
C ASN A 67 -0.66 24.09 -10.82
N GLU A 68 -0.05 23.95 -11.99
CA GLU A 68 -0.40 24.68 -13.21
C GLU A 68 -1.59 24.05 -13.96
N ASP A 69 -1.81 22.74 -13.79
CA ASP A 69 -2.88 22.00 -14.46
C ASP A 69 -4.06 21.78 -13.51
N GLN A 70 -5.04 22.68 -13.60
CA GLN A 70 -6.23 22.61 -12.75
C GLN A 70 -7.09 21.39 -13.07
N GLU A 71 -7.13 20.92 -14.32
CA GLU A 71 -7.89 19.72 -14.72
C GLU A 71 -7.30 18.46 -14.05
N TRP A 72 -5.98 18.32 -14.07
CA TRP A 72 -5.31 17.21 -13.36
C TRP A 72 -5.56 17.27 -11.86
N LYS A 73 -5.44 18.46 -11.27
CA LYS A 73 -5.64 18.67 -9.84
C LYS A 73 -7.07 18.32 -9.39
N ASP A 74 -8.07 18.70 -10.18
CA ASP A 74 -9.49 18.46 -9.86
C ASP A 74 -9.91 17.00 -10.11
N MET A 75 -9.17 16.27 -10.95
CA MET A 75 -9.41 14.86 -11.25
C MET A 75 -9.04 13.95 -10.08
N ILE A 76 -8.12 14.36 -9.23
CA ILE A 76 -7.56 13.52 -8.16
C ILE A 76 -8.11 13.95 -6.80
N GLU A 77 -8.62 12.99 -6.05
CA GLU A 77 -9.06 13.20 -4.66
C GLU A 77 -7.92 13.84 -3.82
N PRO A 78 -8.20 14.88 -3.02
CA PRO A 78 -7.17 15.54 -2.20
C PRO A 78 -6.41 14.60 -1.28
N SER A 79 -7.07 13.59 -0.73
CA SER A 79 -6.44 12.57 0.13
C SER A 79 -5.43 11.71 -0.63
N VAL A 80 -5.71 11.39 -1.90
CA VAL A 80 -4.78 10.64 -2.78
C VAL A 80 -3.59 11.52 -3.14
N MET A 81 -3.84 12.78 -3.50
CA MET A 81 -2.77 13.74 -3.81
C MET A 81 -1.84 13.94 -2.60
N GLU A 82 -2.41 14.04 -1.40
CA GLU A 82 -1.62 14.17 -0.18
C GLU A 82 -0.84 12.89 0.18
N SER A 83 -1.38 11.71 -0.15
CA SER A 83 -0.71 10.43 0.13
C SER A 83 0.58 10.20 -0.67
N VAL A 84 0.74 10.88 -1.80
CA VAL A 84 1.94 10.81 -2.64
C VAL A 84 2.92 11.97 -2.40
N ARG A 85 2.57 12.87 -1.48
CA ARG A 85 3.45 13.97 -1.08
C ARG A 85 4.57 13.47 -0.19
N GLU A 86 5.81 13.77 -0.57
CA GLU A 86 7.00 13.44 0.20
C GLU A 86 7.24 14.43 1.34
N GLU A 87 8.17 14.10 2.24
CA GLU A 87 8.50 14.94 3.41
C GLU A 87 9.00 16.34 3.05
N ASP A 88 9.60 16.49 1.86
CA ASP A 88 10.04 17.79 1.32
C ASP A 88 8.89 18.64 0.75
N GLY A 89 7.65 18.17 0.85
CA GLY A 89 6.44 18.81 0.35
C GLY A 89 6.22 18.63 -1.15
N LYS A 90 7.05 17.86 -1.84
CA LYS A 90 6.99 17.65 -3.29
C LYS A 90 6.29 16.36 -3.67
N ILE A 91 5.90 16.28 -4.93
CA ILE A 91 5.23 15.11 -5.52
C ILE A 91 6.09 14.60 -6.68
N TYR A 92 6.52 13.36 -6.57
CA TYR A 92 7.35 12.69 -7.57
C TYR A 92 6.62 11.51 -8.24
N LEU A 93 5.51 11.05 -7.65
CA LEU A 93 4.60 10.06 -8.22
C LEU A 93 3.32 10.79 -8.61
N GLY A 94 3.05 10.91 -9.91
CA GLY A 94 1.83 11.53 -10.42
C GLY A 94 0.65 10.57 -10.33
N PRO A 95 -0.33 10.81 -9.45
CA PRO A 95 -1.54 10.01 -9.44
C PRO A 95 -2.35 10.25 -10.70
N VAL A 96 -2.79 9.15 -11.34
CA VAL A 96 -3.52 9.20 -12.62
C VAL A 96 -4.99 8.79 -12.46
N SER A 97 -5.39 8.30 -11.30
CA SER A 97 -6.75 7.86 -11.03
C SER A 97 -7.01 7.70 -9.54
N THR A 98 -8.23 7.99 -9.11
CA THR A 98 -8.75 7.68 -7.78
C THR A 98 -9.55 6.38 -7.75
N ALA A 99 -9.74 5.73 -8.91
CA ALA A 99 -10.62 4.58 -9.04
C ALA A 99 -10.07 3.28 -8.43
N ALA A 100 -8.76 3.20 -8.20
CA ALA A 100 -8.10 2.02 -7.64
C ALA A 100 -7.77 2.23 -6.16
N PHE A 101 -8.75 2.05 -5.30
CA PHE A 101 -8.54 1.98 -3.86
C PHE A 101 -8.25 0.55 -3.44
N ALA A 102 -7.12 0.31 -2.78
CA ALA A 102 -6.92 -0.90 -2.01
C ALA A 102 -7.62 -0.75 -0.66
N CYS A 103 -8.75 -1.40 -0.49
CA CYS A 103 -9.44 -1.52 0.78
C CYS A 103 -9.09 -2.86 1.41
N SER A 104 -8.75 -2.86 2.69
CA SER A 104 -8.73 -4.08 3.47
C SER A 104 -10.13 -4.35 4.05
N GLY A 105 -10.51 -5.61 4.10
CA GLY A 105 -11.78 -6.01 4.64
C GLY A 105 -11.75 -7.47 5.10
N VAL A 106 -12.76 -7.87 5.85
CA VAL A 106 -12.92 -9.23 6.34
C VAL A 106 -14.24 -9.81 5.81
N PHE A 107 -14.16 -10.93 5.12
CA PHE A 107 -15.34 -11.74 4.85
C PHE A 107 -15.65 -12.60 6.07
N TRP A 108 -16.89 -12.67 6.47
CA TRP A 108 -17.31 -13.48 7.62
C TRP A 108 -18.45 -14.40 7.27
N ASN A 109 -18.43 -15.59 7.87
CA ASN A 109 -19.49 -16.58 7.71
C ASN A 109 -20.50 -16.41 8.83
N ARG A 110 -21.71 -15.98 8.48
CA ARG A 110 -22.78 -15.71 9.44
C ARG A 110 -23.19 -16.96 10.23
N GLU A 111 -23.35 -18.09 9.56
CA GLU A 111 -23.77 -19.35 10.20
C GLU A 111 -22.75 -19.83 11.23
N VAL A 112 -21.47 -19.70 10.90
CA VAL A 112 -20.36 -20.04 11.82
C VAL A 112 -20.34 -19.13 13.05
N PHE A 113 -20.63 -17.86 12.86
CA PHE A 113 -20.75 -16.90 13.97
C PHE A 113 -21.93 -17.23 14.87
N GLU A 114 -23.09 -17.57 14.31
CA GLU A 114 -24.29 -17.97 15.05
C GLU A 114 -24.03 -19.25 15.86
N GLN A 115 -23.32 -20.25 15.31
CA GLN A 115 -22.91 -21.46 16.03
C GLN A 115 -22.03 -21.15 17.25
N ALA A 116 -21.22 -20.11 17.18
CA ALA A 116 -20.39 -19.64 18.30
C ALA A 116 -21.11 -18.63 19.22
N GLY A 117 -22.42 -18.42 19.04
CA GLY A 117 -23.21 -17.46 19.82
C GLY A 117 -22.84 -15.99 19.54
N ILE A 118 -22.40 -15.68 18.32
CA ILE A 118 -22.05 -14.32 17.89
C ILE A 118 -23.13 -13.84 16.91
N SER A 119 -23.89 -12.83 17.29
CA SER A 119 -25.07 -12.37 16.54
C SER A 119 -24.76 -11.31 15.47
N ARG A 120 -23.61 -10.64 15.54
CA ARG A 120 -23.22 -9.59 14.60
C ARG A 120 -21.73 -9.57 14.35
N PHE A 121 -21.31 -8.94 13.27
CA PHE A 121 -19.89 -8.67 13.03
C PHE A 121 -19.38 -7.62 14.03
N PRO A 122 -18.13 -7.77 14.53
CA PRO A 122 -17.54 -6.80 15.46
C PRO A 122 -17.32 -5.43 14.81
N GLU A 123 -17.53 -4.38 15.59
CA GLU A 123 -17.35 -2.99 15.14
C GLU A 123 -16.02 -2.40 15.61
N THR A 124 -15.38 -3.04 16.58
CA THR A 124 -14.08 -2.63 17.14
C THR A 124 -13.09 -3.77 17.11
N TRP A 125 -11.79 -3.44 17.15
CA TRP A 125 -10.73 -4.43 17.24
C TRP A 125 -10.83 -5.28 18.53
N GLU A 126 -11.26 -4.69 19.63
CA GLU A 126 -11.49 -5.44 20.87
C GLU A 126 -12.59 -6.49 20.72
N GLU A 127 -13.71 -6.10 20.12
CA GLU A 127 -14.80 -7.04 19.80
C GLU A 127 -14.36 -8.11 18.81
N PHE A 128 -13.57 -7.75 17.79
CA PHE A 128 -13.03 -8.68 16.81
C PHE A 128 -12.18 -9.77 17.48
N TRP A 129 -11.28 -9.39 18.38
CA TRP A 129 -10.47 -10.36 19.11
C TRP A 129 -11.31 -11.25 20.04
N LYS A 130 -12.34 -10.69 20.71
CA LYS A 130 -13.30 -11.46 21.51
C LYS A 130 -14.10 -12.45 20.66
N CYS A 131 -14.48 -12.07 19.44
CA CYS A 131 -15.12 -13.00 18.49
C CYS A 131 -14.18 -14.16 18.13
N CYS A 132 -12.92 -13.89 17.84
CA CYS A 132 -11.93 -14.93 17.56
C CYS A 132 -11.76 -15.91 18.74
N GLU A 133 -11.74 -15.40 19.96
CA GLU A 133 -11.66 -16.25 21.18
C GLU A 133 -12.90 -17.13 21.36
N LYS A 134 -14.09 -16.60 21.11
CA LYS A 134 -15.35 -17.38 21.16
C LYS A 134 -15.37 -18.48 20.09
N LEU A 135 -14.98 -18.18 18.87
CA LEU A 135 -14.88 -19.17 17.79
C LEU A 135 -13.92 -20.28 18.18
N LYS A 136 -12.75 -19.94 18.67
CA LYS A 136 -11.74 -20.91 19.12
C LYS A 136 -12.25 -21.77 20.27
N ALA A 137 -12.96 -21.20 21.24
CA ALA A 137 -13.59 -21.94 22.35
C ALA A 137 -14.68 -22.90 21.87
N ALA A 138 -15.33 -22.57 20.74
CA ALA A 138 -16.31 -23.46 20.10
C ALA A 138 -15.65 -24.53 19.19
N GLY A 139 -14.33 -24.63 19.16
CA GLY A 139 -13.59 -25.56 18.31
C GLY A 139 -13.55 -25.17 16.84
N ILE A 140 -13.82 -23.91 16.53
CA ILE A 140 -13.83 -23.37 15.17
C ILE A 140 -12.56 -22.56 14.95
N THR A 141 -11.87 -22.78 13.84
CA THR A 141 -10.72 -21.94 13.43
C THR A 141 -11.21 -20.52 13.14
N PRO A 142 -10.75 -19.51 13.91
CA PRO A 142 -11.31 -18.16 13.80
C PRO A 142 -10.99 -17.44 12.52
N LEU A 143 -9.79 -17.66 11.95
CA LEU A 143 -9.29 -16.92 10.80
C LEU A 143 -8.72 -17.85 9.73
N ALA A 144 -8.95 -17.51 8.49
CA ALA A 144 -8.26 -18.07 7.35
C ALA A 144 -7.51 -16.93 6.63
N LEU A 145 -6.20 -17.06 6.51
CA LEU A 145 -5.34 -16.07 5.88
C LEU A 145 -4.60 -16.71 4.71
N HIS A 146 -4.60 -16.02 3.58
CA HIS A 146 -3.76 -16.42 2.45
C HIS A 146 -2.36 -15.84 2.64
N THR A 147 -1.37 -16.73 2.81
CA THR A 147 0.03 -16.36 3.07
C THR A 147 1.01 -17.02 2.10
N GLU A 148 0.57 -17.92 1.24
CA GLU A 148 1.41 -18.59 0.26
C GLU A 148 1.95 -17.60 -0.77
N GLY A 149 3.27 -17.48 -0.86
CA GLY A 149 3.96 -16.56 -1.76
C GLY A 149 3.80 -15.08 -1.46
N THR A 150 3.06 -14.73 -0.38
CA THR A 150 2.81 -13.33 -0.01
C THR A 150 2.51 -13.16 1.48
N ALA A 151 2.90 -12.03 2.05
CA ALA A 151 2.59 -11.67 3.44
C ALA A 151 1.65 -10.44 3.54
N TRP A 152 1.12 -9.97 2.41
CA TRP A 152 0.37 -8.71 2.40
C TRP A 152 -0.96 -8.79 3.16
N ALA A 153 -1.69 -9.90 3.11
CA ALA A 153 -3.00 -10.01 3.77
C ALA A 153 -2.93 -9.85 5.31
N PRO A 154 -2.09 -10.58 6.06
CA PRO A 154 -1.91 -10.32 7.49
C PRO A 154 -1.31 -8.95 7.77
N MET A 155 -0.43 -8.44 6.91
CA MET A 155 0.11 -7.09 7.03
C MET A 155 -0.95 -6.01 6.91
N LEU A 156 -1.91 -6.14 5.98
CA LEU A 156 -3.03 -5.20 5.86
C LEU A 156 -3.88 -5.14 7.13
N LEU A 157 -4.19 -6.29 7.74
CA LEU A 157 -4.95 -6.34 9.00
C LEU A 157 -4.18 -5.67 10.14
N ALA A 158 -2.90 -6.01 10.31
CA ALA A 158 -2.06 -5.41 11.35
C ALA A 158 -1.90 -3.89 11.15
N THR A 159 -1.74 -3.45 9.90
CA THR A 159 -1.69 -2.03 9.54
C THR A 159 -3.01 -1.33 9.87
N ALA A 160 -4.15 -1.93 9.51
CA ALA A 160 -5.46 -1.34 9.77
C ALA A 160 -5.72 -1.15 11.27
N GLU A 161 -5.30 -2.10 12.11
CA GLU A 161 -5.42 -1.98 13.57
C GLU A 161 -4.58 -0.84 14.13
N VAL A 162 -3.35 -0.68 13.65
CA VAL A 162 -2.40 0.30 14.16
C VAL A 162 -2.66 1.69 13.59
N ALA A 163 -2.97 1.79 12.31
CA ALA A 163 -3.22 3.07 11.63
C ALA A 163 -4.53 3.76 12.04
N GLY A 164 -5.37 3.10 12.84
CA GLY A 164 -6.56 3.70 13.44
C GLY A 164 -6.28 4.78 14.48
N SER A 165 -5.03 4.96 14.90
CA SER A 165 -4.56 6.06 15.77
C SER A 165 -3.63 7.00 14.99
N GLU A 166 -3.57 8.27 15.42
CA GLU A 166 -2.69 9.28 14.81
C GLU A 166 -1.22 8.89 14.89
N GLU A 167 -0.77 8.40 16.05
CA GLU A 167 0.59 7.91 16.25
C GLU A 167 0.91 6.68 15.39
N GLY A 168 -0.06 5.75 15.28
CA GLY A 168 0.08 4.58 14.44
C GLY A 168 0.15 4.93 12.97
N ALA A 169 -0.69 5.84 12.50
CA ALA A 169 -0.65 6.34 11.13
C ALA A 169 0.69 7.03 10.81
N ALA A 170 1.21 7.84 11.72
CA ALA A 170 2.54 8.46 11.59
C ALA A 170 3.65 7.40 11.52
N CYS A 171 3.59 6.38 12.38
CA CYS A 171 4.55 5.26 12.35
C CYS A 171 4.53 4.53 11.01
N MET A 172 3.34 4.27 10.46
CA MET A 172 3.19 3.55 9.18
C MET A 172 3.70 4.33 7.96
N LYS A 173 3.82 5.64 8.05
CA LYS A 173 4.46 6.48 7.01
C LYS A 173 5.99 6.35 7.02
N GLN A 174 6.57 5.85 8.09
CA GLN A 174 8.02 5.71 8.22
C GLN A 174 8.47 4.35 7.65
N LEU A 175 9.53 4.37 6.86
CA LEU A 175 9.98 3.23 6.06
C LEU A 175 11.26 2.56 6.59
N TYR A 176 11.74 2.97 7.75
CA TYR A 176 13.01 2.49 8.33
C TYR A 176 12.76 1.51 9.48
N PRO A 177 13.53 0.41 9.56
CA PRO A 177 13.36 -0.63 10.59
C PRO A 177 13.40 -0.13 12.03
N ASP A 178 14.21 0.89 12.31
CA ASP A 178 14.37 1.47 13.66
C ASP A 178 13.07 2.10 14.18
N THR A 179 12.21 2.52 13.29
CA THR A 179 10.92 3.12 13.62
C THR A 179 9.92 2.11 14.19
N TYR A 180 10.11 0.83 13.91
CA TYR A 180 9.23 -0.24 14.41
C TYR A 180 9.58 -0.73 15.82
N GLN A 181 10.54 -0.10 16.49
CA GLN A 181 10.89 -0.38 17.89
C GLN A 181 10.05 0.42 18.89
N ASN A 182 9.22 1.35 18.41
CA ASN A 182 8.28 2.11 19.22
C ASN A 182 7.00 1.31 19.53
N GLU A 183 6.09 1.87 20.33
CA GLU A 183 4.84 1.22 20.74
C GLU A 183 3.95 0.79 19.54
N PRO A 184 3.68 1.63 18.53
CA PRO A 184 2.94 1.21 17.33
C PRO A 184 3.61 0.05 16.60
N GLY A 185 4.92 0.07 16.44
CA GLY A 185 5.67 -1.00 15.78
C GLY A 185 5.60 -2.32 16.54
N LEU A 186 5.73 -2.30 17.86
CA LEU A 186 5.56 -3.47 18.72
C LEU A 186 4.13 -4.00 18.66
N LYS A 187 3.13 -3.13 18.55
CA LYS A 187 1.74 -3.52 18.36
C LYS A 187 1.53 -4.25 17.04
N ILE A 188 2.15 -3.79 15.94
CA ILE A 188 2.12 -4.50 14.64
C ILE A 188 2.65 -5.92 14.80
N ALA A 189 3.81 -6.09 15.42
CA ALA A 189 4.41 -7.40 15.64
C ALA A 189 3.52 -8.29 16.54
N GLY A 190 2.94 -7.73 17.58
CA GLY A 190 1.98 -8.42 18.47
C GLY A 190 0.72 -8.87 17.73
N THR A 191 0.17 -8.02 16.90
CA THR A 191 -1.02 -8.32 16.06
C THR A 191 -0.73 -9.43 15.06
N LEU A 192 0.40 -9.36 14.35
CA LEU A 192 0.83 -10.41 13.44
C LEU A 192 0.98 -11.75 14.16
N LYS A 193 1.66 -11.77 15.31
CA LYS A 193 1.78 -12.97 16.13
C LYS A 193 0.42 -13.55 16.53
N LYS A 194 -0.51 -12.70 16.94
CA LYS A 194 -1.87 -13.09 17.33
C LYS A 194 -2.66 -13.66 16.14
N LEU A 195 -2.56 -13.04 14.96
CA LEU A 195 -3.19 -13.52 13.74
C LEU A 195 -2.75 -14.96 13.41
N PHE A 196 -1.44 -15.21 13.41
CA PHE A 196 -0.90 -16.56 13.14
C PHE A 196 -1.20 -17.61 14.24
N GLN A 197 -1.61 -17.19 15.43
CA GLN A 197 -2.06 -18.11 16.49
C GLN A 197 -3.54 -18.47 16.37
N LEU A 198 -4.29 -17.76 15.54
CA LEU A 198 -5.74 -17.90 15.36
C LEU A 198 -6.14 -18.53 14.01
N THR A 199 -5.14 -18.84 13.17
CA THR A 199 -5.31 -19.54 11.89
C THR A 199 -5.08 -21.03 11.99
#